data_86a3a8d5bd730855d1906d2f26cc7831
#
_entry.id   86a3a8d5bd730855d1906d2f26cc7831
#
_cell.length_a   1.000
_cell.length_b   1.000
_cell.length_c   1.000
_cell.angle_alpha   90.00
_cell.angle_beta   90.00
_cell.angle_gamma   90.00
#
_symmetry.space_group_name_H-M   'P 1'
#
loop_
_entity.id
_entity.type
_entity.pdbx_description
1 polymer ?
#
loop_
_entity_poly.entity_id
_entity_poly.type
_entity_poly.pdbx_seq_one_letter_code
_entity_poly.pdbx_strand_id
1 'polypeptide(L)'
;VLVHILGGLFLLAGIVITFNHSGSIAFSAFDPQTDMHAGTWLILIGFLVNAAAPPFSAWLSDAYPEGTITGSVILSAYTTKTAVYALIRGFPGWDILLWVGCVMALYGIIYALLENDMRRILAYSIINQVGFMVCAVGVGTAICLDGAVAHAFCHIIYKSLLWMSAGAVLYRVGMSKCTELGGLYKSMPWSLWLGTIGALAISAVPLTSGFTSKTMILYGAADEKLFIPWLILEIASAGVFLHAGIKFPYFVFFAKDRGHRVK
;
A
#
# COMPACT_ATOMS: atom_id res chain seq x y z
N VAL A 1 4.53 -5.69 17.03
CA VAL A 1 3.74 -6.58 17.87
C VAL A 1 2.67 -5.80 18.63
N LEU A 2 3.02 -4.82 19.48
CA LEU A 2 2.07 -4.09 20.34
C LEU A 2 0.92 -3.44 19.54
N VAL A 3 1.21 -2.81 18.42
CA VAL A 3 0.19 -2.16 17.57
C VAL A 3 -0.82 -3.17 17.03
N HIS A 4 -0.38 -4.36 16.62
CA HIS A 4 -1.28 -5.41 16.15
C HIS A 4 -2.11 -6.05 17.27
N ILE A 5 -1.53 -6.17 18.48
CA ILE A 5 -2.31 -6.59 19.66
C ILE A 5 -3.42 -5.58 19.93
N LEU A 6 -3.11 -4.28 19.92
CA LEU A 6 -4.11 -3.22 20.08
C LEU A 6 -5.19 -3.29 19.00
N GLY A 7 -4.81 -3.46 17.72
CA GLY A 7 -5.76 -3.64 16.62
C GLY A 7 -6.66 -4.87 16.81
N GLY A 8 -6.09 -5.99 17.27
CA GLY A 8 -6.83 -7.21 17.60
C GLY A 8 -7.81 -7.02 18.76
N LEU A 9 -7.42 -6.26 19.79
CA LEU A 9 -8.31 -5.91 20.92
C LEU A 9 -9.48 -5.02 20.46
N PHE A 10 -9.23 -4.05 19.58
CA PHE A 10 -10.32 -3.26 19.00
C PHE A 10 -11.28 -4.13 18.19
N LEU A 11 -10.77 -5.05 17.37
CA LEU A 11 -11.60 -5.98 16.61
C LEU A 11 -12.44 -6.86 17.56
N LEU A 12 -11.82 -7.45 18.57
CA LEU A 12 -12.53 -8.33 19.52
C LEU A 12 -13.62 -7.56 20.26
N ALA A 13 -13.30 -6.41 20.84
CA ALA A 13 -14.27 -5.58 21.56
C ALA A 13 -15.41 -5.14 20.61
N GLY A 14 -15.07 -4.73 19.39
CA GLY A 14 -16.04 -4.35 18.38
C GLY A 14 -17.00 -5.49 18.02
N ILE A 15 -16.49 -6.70 17.81
CA ILE A 15 -17.30 -7.89 17.49
C ILE A 15 -18.25 -8.21 18.65
N VAL A 16 -17.77 -8.19 19.89
CA VAL A 16 -18.61 -8.47 21.08
C VAL A 16 -19.74 -7.44 21.21
N ILE A 17 -19.44 -6.15 21.04
CA ILE A 17 -20.46 -5.09 21.11
C ILE A 17 -21.48 -5.25 19.98
N THR A 18 -21.01 -5.50 18.74
CA THR A 18 -21.88 -5.70 17.57
C THR A 18 -22.76 -6.93 17.75
N PHE A 19 -22.22 -8.03 18.27
CA PHE A 19 -22.99 -9.23 18.58
C PHE A 19 -24.08 -8.97 19.62
N ASN A 20 -23.77 -8.25 20.70
CA ASN A 20 -24.75 -7.89 21.70
C ASN A 20 -25.88 -6.99 21.17
N HIS A 21 -25.58 -6.21 20.13
CA HIS A 21 -26.55 -5.32 19.49
C HIS A 21 -27.44 -6.04 18.46
N SER A 22 -26.82 -6.88 17.61
CA SER A 22 -27.48 -7.50 16.45
C SER A 22 -27.91 -8.97 16.68
N GLY A 23 -27.34 -9.64 17.69
CA GLY A 23 -27.52 -11.09 17.92
C GLY A 23 -26.87 -11.97 16.85
N SER A 24 -26.10 -11.41 15.90
CA SER A 24 -25.49 -12.12 14.78
C SER A 24 -23.97 -11.94 14.75
N ILE A 25 -23.25 -13.00 14.37
CA ILE A 25 -21.81 -13.00 14.10
C ILE A 25 -21.52 -12.96 12.57
N ALA A 26 -22.55 -12.83 11.75
CA ALA A 26 -22.37 -12.79 10.30
C ALA A 26 -21.61 -11.52 9.89
N PHE A 27 -20.56 -11.68 9.08
CA PHE A 27 -19.83 -10.56 8.53
C PHE A 27 -20.48 -10.12 7.22
N SER A 28 -21.39 -9.16 7.33
CA SER A 28 -22.06 -8.44 6.23
C SER A 28 -21.52 -7.01 6.15
N ALA A 29 -21.89 -6.31 5.07
CA ALA A 29 -21.61 -4.88 4.97
C ALA A 29 -22.39 -4.11 6.04
N PHE A 30 -21.70 -3.19 6.71
CA PHE A 30 -22.30 -2.24 7.65
C PHE A 30 -22.85 -1.04 6.87
N ASP A 31 -24.11 -0.71 7.10
CA ASP A 31 -24.72 0.46 6.50
C ASP A 31 -24.20 1.73 7.22
N PRO A 32 -23.63 2.71 6.50
CA PRO A 32 -23.12 3.94 7.10
C PRO A 32 -24.20 4.82 7.74
N GLN A 33 -25.50 4.54 7.51
CA GLN A 33 -26.60 5.31 8.13
C GLN A 33 -27.20 4.62 9.35
N THR A 34 -27.29 3.29 9.36
CA THR A 34 -27.98 2.52 10.40
C THR A 34 -27.04 1.84 11.40
N ASP A 35 -25.82 1.49 10.98
CA ASP A 35 -24.91 0.68 11.78
C ASP A 35 -23.83 1.52 12.49
N MET A 36 -24.06 2.82 12.70
CA MET A 36 -23.15 3.73 13.40
C MET A 36 -23.16 3.54 14.93
N HIS A 37 -22.68 2.42 15.42
CA HIS A 37 -22.52 2.19 16.86
C HIS A 37 -21.05 1.95 17.23
N ALA A 38 -20.74 1.97 18.54
CA ALA A 38 -19.36 1.85 19.03
C ALA A 38 -18.65 0.58 18.56
N GLY A 39 -19.37 -0.55 18.42
CA GLY A 39 -18.82 -1.80 17.94
C GLY A 39 -18.30 -1.70 16.51
N THR A 40 -19.08 -1.10 15.62
CA THR A 40 -18.71 -0.91 14.20
C THR A 40 -17.47 -0.02 14.06
N TRP A 41 -17.39 1.07 14.83
CA TRP A 41 -16.21 1.94 14.84
C TRP A 41 -14.96 1.23 15.34
N LEU A 42 -15.07 0.39 16.38
CA LEU A 42 -13.94 -0.39 16.88
C LEU A 42 -13.46 -1.42 15.85
N ILE A 43 -14.38 -2.08 15.14
CA ILE A 43 -14.04 -2.99 14.02
C ILE A 43 -13.31 -2.22 12.92
N LEU A 44 -13.85 -1.05 12.51
CA LEU A 44 -13.23 -0.20 11.50
C LEU A 44 -11.81 0.22 11.90
N ILE A 45 -11.61 0.71 13.11
CA ILE A 45 -10.28 1.10 13.63
C ILE A 45 -9.33 -0.10 13.63
N GLY A 46 -9.78 -1.27 14.05
CA GLY A 46 -8.97 -2.49 14.02
C GLY A 46 -8.49 -2.86 12.62
N PHE A 47 -9.34 -2.75 11.61
CA PHE A 47 -8.94 -2.96 10.21
C PHE A 47 -8.03 -1.85 9.69
N LEU A 48 -8.25 -0.58 10.06
CA LEU A 48 -7.40 0.54 9.68
C LEU A 48 -5.99 0.43 10.28
N VAL A 49 -5.85 -0.07 11.50
CA VAL A 49 -4.53 -0.39 12.09
C VAL A 49 -3.79 -1.40 11.22
N ASN A 50 -4.45 -2.48 10.79
CA ASN A 50 -3.87 -3.49 9.91
C ASN A 50 -3.62 -2.98 8.47
N ALA A 51 -4.42 -2.04 7.99
CA ALA A 51 -4.21 -1.35 6.72
C ALA A 51 -3.04 -0.34 6.77
N ALA A 52 -2.44 -0.13 7.94
CA ALA A 52 -1.40 0.87 8.20
C ALA A 52 -1.86 2.32 7.96
N ALA A 53 -3.09 2.64 8.36
CA ALA A 53 -3.56 4.01 8.34
C ALA A 53 -2.85 4.87 9.40
N PRO A 54 -2.41 6.11 9.08
CA PRO A 54 -1.92 7.05 10.07
C PRO A 54 -3.00 7.36 11.12
N PRO A 55 -2.63 7.51 12.41
CA PRO A 55 -1.27 7.61 12.95
C PRO A 55 -0.58 6.25 13.21
N PHE A 56 -1.24 5.13 12.99
CA PHE A 56 -0.73 3.80 13.33
C PHE A 56 0.13 3.15 12.23
N SER A 57 0.60 3.90 11.23
CA SER A 57 1.33 3.38 10.06
C SER A 57 2.79 3.01 10.32
N ALA A 58 3.41 3.52 11.39
CA ALA A 58 4.84 3.36 11.67
C ALA A 58 5.30 1.90 11.75
N TRP A 59 4.45 1.00 12.27
CA TRP A 59 4.78 -0.42 12.37
C TRP A 59 5.18 -1.03 11.01
N LEU A 60 4.57 -0.57 9.93
CA LEU A 60 4.85 -1.10 8.59
C LEU A 60 6.20 -0.62 8.08
N SER A 61 6.47 0.69 8.16
CA SER A 61 7.73 1.28 7.69
C SER A 61 8.94 0.86 8.52
N ASP A 62 8.74 0.47 9.78
CA ASP A 62 9.82 0.03 10.66
C ASP A 62 10.03 -1.49 10.59
N ALA A 63 8.96 -2.30 10.56
CA ALA A 63 9.08 -3.75 10.62
C ALA A 63 9.44 -4.40 9.28
N TYR A 64 8.90 -3.91 8.15
CA TYR A 64 9.12 -4.57 6.86
C TYR A 64 10.57 -4.50 6.37
N PRO A 65 11.29 -3.38 6.49
CA PRO A 65 12.69 -3.32 6.12
C PRO A 65 13.60 -4.23 6.95
N GLU A 66 13.26 -4.46 8.21
CA GLU A 66 14.02 -5.32 9.14
C GLU A 66 13.71 -6.81 8.98
N GLY A 67 12.62 -7.14 8.26
CA GLY A 67 12.24 -8.53 8.00
C GLY A 67 13.26 -9.25 7.11
N THR A 68 13.23 -10.58 7.14
CA THR A 68 14.03 -11.41 6.21
C THR A 68 13.67 -11.08 4.76
N ILE A 69 14.58 -11.33 3.83
CA ILE A 69 14.41 -10.99 2.41
C ILE A 69 13.10 -11.59 1.86
N THR A 70 12.88 -12.87 2.09
CA THR A 70 11.66 -13.57 1.65
C THR A 70 10.44 -13.23 2.49
N GLY A 71 10.60 -13.13 3.81
CA GLY A 71 9.52 -12.75 4.73
C GLY A 71 8.90 -11.40 4.40
N SER A 72 9.73 -10.40 4.09
CA SER A 72 9.23 -9.07 3.70
C SER A 72 8.43 -9.09 2.40
N VAL A 73 8.74 -10.00 1.45
CA VAL A 73 7.94 -10.18 0.23
C VAL A 73 6.52 -10.65 0.60
N ILE A 74 6.41 -11.68 1.44
CA ILE A 74 5.11 -12.23 1.86
C ILE A 74 4.32 -11.21 2.68
N LEU A 75 4.96 -10.53 3.64
CA LEU A 75 4.33 -9.47 4.44
C LEU A 75 3.80 -8.35 3.54
N SER A 76 4.61 -7.89 2.58
CA SER A 76 4.23 -6.87 1.61
C SER A 76 3.06 -7.32 0.71
N ALA A 77 3.00 -8.60 0.35
CA ALA A 77 1.97 -9.14 -0.50
C ALA A 77 0.59 -9.16 0.19
N TYR A 78 0.51 -9.71 1.41
CA TYR A 78 -0.78 -10.12 1.96
C TYR A 78 -1.27 -9.29 3.15
N THR A 79 -0.40 -8.85 4.09
CA THR A 79 -0.85 -8.31 5.37
C THR A 79 -1.83 -7.16 5.23
N THR A 80 -1.48 -6.10 4.51
CA THR A 80 -2.36 -4.93 4.34
C THR A 80 -3.55 -5.21 3.41
N LYS A 81 -3.41 -6.15 2.45
CA LYS A 81 -4.49 -6.49 1.50
C LYS A 81 -5.60 -7.31 2.16
N THR A 82 -5.26 -8.10 3.17
CA THR A 82 -6.27 -8.77 4.01
C THR A 82 -7.15 -7.73 4.70
N ALA A 83 -6.57 -6.66 5.23
CA ALA A 83 -7.33 -5.56 5.81
C ALA A 83 -8.17 -4.82 4.76
N VAL A 84 -7.61 -4.55 3.58
CA VAL A 84 -8.35 -3.94 2.45
C VAL A 84 -9.54 -4.81 2.04
N TYR A 85 -9.35 -6.13 1.93
CA TYR A 85 -10.45 -7.06 1.67
C TYR A 85 -11.58 -6.94 2.70
N ALA A 86 -11.23 -6.88 3.99
CA ALA A 86 -12.20 -6.72 5.04
C ALA A 86 -12.93 -5.37 4.96
N LEU A 87 -12.21 -4.28 4.61
CA LEU A 87 -12.81 -2.96 4.39
C LEU A 87 -13.76 -2.94 3.19
N ILE A 88 -13.37 -3.52 2.04
CA ILE A 88 -14.22 -3.63 0.85
C ILE A 88 -15.52 -4.39 1.19
N ARG A 89 -15.42 -5.45 1.96
CA ARG A 89 -16.56 -6.29 2.30
C ARG A 89 -17.46 -5.69 3.38
N GLY A 90 -16.86 -5.02 4.37
CA GLY A 90 -17.57 -4.57 5.56
C GLY A 90 -17.98 -3.08 5.53
N PHE A 91 -17.28 -2.24 4.80
CA PHE A 91 -17.41 -0.78 4.92
C PHE A 91 -17.49 -0.04 3.58
N PRO A 92 -18.21 -0.56 2.56
CA PRO A 92 -18.36 0.17 1.30
C PRO A 92 -19.15 1.46 1.50
N GLY A 93 -18.68 2.58 0.92
CA GLY A 93 -19.38 3.86 0.96
C GLY A 93 -19.30 4.61 2.30
N TRP A 94 -18.38 4.25 3.18
CA TRP A 94 -18.14 5.02 4.40
C TRP A 94 -17.25 6.24 4.09
N ASP A 95 -17.81 7.43 4.11
CA ASP A 95 -17.13 8.70 3.77
C ASP A 95 -15.81 8.92 4.53
N ILE A 96 -15.73 8.46 5.77
CA ILE A 96 -14.48 8.55 6.56
C ILE A 96 -13.31 7.85 5.87
N LEU A 97 -13.56 6.73 5.17
CA LEU A 97 -12.53 5.97 4.47
C LEU A 97 -11.98 6.72 3.26
N LEU A 98 -12.81 7.53 2.61
CA LEU A 98 -12.39 8.39 1.52
C LEU A 98 -11.27 9.34 1.99
N TRP A 99 -11.47 10.03 3.11
CA TRP A 99 -10.50 10.97 3.64
C TRP A 99 -9.28 10.29 4.27
N VAL A 100 -9.49 9.19 5.00
CA VAL A 100 -8.39 8.37 5.53
C VAL A 100 -7.52 7.86 4.38
N GLY A 101 -8.11 7.39 3.28
CA GLY A 101 -7.38 6.95 2.09
C GLY A 101 -6.56 8.08 1.44
N CYS A 102 -7.12 9.29 1.35
CA CYS A 102 -6.41 10.48 0.86
C CYS A 102 -5.19 10.81 1.75
N VAL A 103 -5.38 10.82 3.07
CA VAL A 103 -4.27 11.05 4.02
C VAL A 103 -3.20 9.98 3.89
N MET A 104 -3.58 8.70 3.78
CA MET A 104 -2.64 7.59 3.56
C MET A 104 -1.85 7.77 2.27
N ALA A 105 -2.51 8.16 1.18
CA ALA A 105 -1.89 8.36 -0.12
C ALA A 105 -0.83 9.48 -0.06
N LEU A 106 -1.16 10.62 0.54
CA LEU A 106 -0.23 11.74 0.71
C LEU A 106 0.91 11.41 1.69
N TYR A 107 0.58 10.87 2.85
CA TYR A 107 1.58 10.47 3.84
C TYR A 107 2.60 9.50 3.24
N GLY A 108 2.12 8.44 2.60
CA GLY A 108 2.97 7.41 2.03
C GLY A 108 3.89 7.95 0.93
N ILE A 109 3.40 8.85 0.06
CA ILE A 109 4.21 9.40 -1.02
C ILE A 109 5.26 10.39 -0.53
N ILE A 110 4.92 11.26 0.40
CA ILE A 110 5.86 12.25 0.95
C ILE A 110 7.04 11.54 1.61
N TYR A 111 6.76 10.58 2.50
CA TYR A 111 7.84 9.84 3.16
C TYR A 111 8.62 8.94 2.24
N ALA A 112 8.00 8.32 1.22
CA ALA A 112 8.73 7.54 0.21
C ALA A 112 9.70 8.40 -0.62
N LEU A 113 9.36 9.66 -0.88
CA LEU A 113 10.25 10.58 -1.58
C LEU A 113 11.42 11.05 -0.70
N LEU A 114 11.19 11.27 0.59
CA LEU A 114 12.21 11.70 1.53
C LEU A 114 13.17 10.59 1.96
N GLU A 115 12.72 9.35 1.96
CA GLU A 115 13.47 8.19 2.47
C GLU A 115 14.67 7.83 1.58
N ASN A 116 15.75 7.35 2.19
CA ASN A 116 16.98 6.95 1.49
C ASN A 116 17.19 5.42 1.42
N ASP A 117 16.59 4.66 2.31
CA ASP A 117 16.65 3.20 2.28
C ASP A 117 15.65 2.63 1.27
N MET A 118 16.12 1.80 0.31
CA MET A 118 15.27 1.26 -0.75
C MET A 118 14.10 0.41 -0.21
N ARG A 119 14.29 -0.32 0.90
CA ARG A 119 13.25 -1.16 1.51
C ARG A 119 12.24 -0.30 2.26
N ARG A 120 12.68 0.77 2.95
CA ARG A 120 11.79 1.75 3.58
C ARG A 120 11.00 2.56 2.55
N ILE A 121 11.62 2.93 1.43
CA ILE A 121 10.92 3.53 0.28
C ILE A 121 9.76 2.62 -0.15
N LEU A 122 10.03 1.33 -0.32
CA LEU A 122 9.01 0.35 -0.70
C LEU A 122 7.93 0.19 0.39
N ALA A 123 8.27 0.29 1.66
CA ALA A 123 7.33 0.23 2.77
C ALA A 123 6.37 1.43 2.78
N TYR A 124 6.87 2.66 2.72
CA TYR A 124 6.02 3.86 2.60
C TYR A 124 5.16 3.84 1.34
N SER A 125 5.70 3.34 0.25
CA SER A 125 4.96 3.13 -0.99
C SER A 125 3.80 2.13 -0.83
N ILE A 126 3.82 1.17 0.12
CA ILE A 126 2.66 0.33 0.43
C ILE A 126 1.55 1.19 1.05
N ILE A 127 1.87 2.04 2.01
CA ILE A 127 0.89 2.93 2.66
C ILE A 127 0.19 3.81 1.63
N ASN A 128 0.97 4.38 0.69
CA ASN A 128 0.43 5.16 -0.42
C ASN A 128 -0.57 4.33 -1.26
N GLN A 129 -0.19 3.14 -1.72
CA GLN A 129 -1.03 2.32 -2.58
C GLN A 129 -2.27 1.76 -1.87
N VAL A 130 -2.15 1.41 -0.59
CA VAL A 130 -3.29 1.03 0.25
C VAL A 130 -4.24 2.22 0.42
N GLY A 131 -3.69 3.44 0.49
CA GLY A 131 -4.49 4.67 0.52
C GLY A 131 -5.43 4.81 -0.69
N PHE A 132 -4.97 4.47 -1.90
CA PHE A 132 -5.84 4.40 -3.10
C PHE A 132 -6.99 3.41 -2.90
N MET A 133 -6.70 2.22 -2.37
CA MET A 133 -7.73 1.20 -2.15
C MET A 133 -8.74 1.63 -1.08
N VAL A 134 -8.27 2.19 0.03
CA VAL A 134 -9.12 2.67 1.13
C VAL A 134 -9.99 3.85 0.67
N CYS A 135 -9.43 4.79 -0.11
CA CYS A 135 -10.19 5.88 -0.69
C CYS A 135 -11.31 5.35 -1.62
N ALA A 136 -10.98 4.37 -2.47
CA ALA A 136 -11.96 3.75 -3.37
C ALA A 136 -13.10 3.06 -2.62
N VAL A 137 -12.80 2.41 -1.47
CA VAL A 137 -13.83 1.84 -0.58
C VAL A 137 -14.72 2.94 -0.02
N GLY A 138 -14.14 4.08 0.36
CA GLY A 138 -14.89 5.24 0.86
C GLY A 138 -15.81 5.86 -0.19
N VAL A 139 -15.41 5.91 -1.47
CA VAL A 139 -16.30 6.33 -2.58
C VAL A 139 -17.48 5.36 -2.73
N GLY A 140 -17.26 4.07 -2.60
CA GLY A 140 -18.29 3.04 -2.51
C GLY A 140 -19.02 2.71 -3.80
N THR A 141 -18.72 3.35 -4.93
CA THR A 141 -19.33 3.02 -6.23
C THR A 141 -18.81 1.67 -6.73
N ALA A 142 -19.61 0.97 -7.54
CA ALA A 142 -19.23 -0.33 -8.09
C ALA A 142 -17.87 -0.28 -8.80
N ILE A 143 -17.62 0.73 -9.62
CA ILE A 143 -16.35 0.88 -10.34
C ILE A 143 -15.16 1.15 -9.40
N CYS A 144 -15.38 1.88 -8.31
CA CYS A 144 -14.33 2.11 -7.29
C CYS A 144 -14.04 0.83 -6.50
N LEU A 145 -15.05 0.06 -6.12
CA LEU A 145 -14.87 -1.20 -5.41
C LEU A 145 -14.16 -2.24 -6.29
N ASP A 146 -14.58 -2.37 -7.55
CA ASP A 146 -13.89 -3.22 -8.53
C ASP A 146 -12.45 -2.76 -8.76
N GLY A 147 -12.24 -1.45 -8.85
CA GLY A 147 -10.92 -0.84 -8.93
C GLY A 147 -10.05 -1.15 -7.71
N ALA A 148 -10.61 -1.11 -6.49
CA ALA A 148 -9.90 -1.47 -5.26
C ALA A 148 -9.48 -2.95 -5.24
N VAL A 149 -10.37 -3.87 -5.66
CA VAL A 149 -10.07 -5.30 -5.77
C VAL A 149 -8.99 -5.55 -6.83
N ALA A 150 -9.16 -4.99 -8.03
CA ALA A 150 -8.18 -5.09 -9.10
C ALA A 150 -6.82 -4.53 -8.68
N HIS A 151 -6.83 -3.37 -8.02
CA HIS A 151 -5.59 -2.73 -7.53
C HIS A 151 -4.92 -3.55 -6.45
N ALA A 152 -5.67 -4.14 -5.51
CA ALA A 152 -5.12 -5.02 -4.49
C ALA A 152 -4.42 -6.24 -5.11
N PHE A 153 -5.06 -6.90 -6.08
CA PHE A 153 -4.50 -8.04 -6.80
C PHE A 153 -3.23 -7.67 -7.58
N CYS A 154 -3.30 -6.65 -8.42
CA CYS A 154 -2.16 -6.18 -9.21
C CYS A 154 -1.00 -5.74 -8.30
N HIS A 155 -1.31 -5.04 -7.21
CA HIS A 155 -0.32 -4.57 -6.25
C HIS A 155 0.42 -5.72 -5.57
N ILE A 156 -0.24 -6.82 -5.23
CA ILE A 156 0.42 -8.01 -4.69
C ILE A 156 1.53 -8.46 -5.63
N ILE A 157 1.26 -8.56 -6.93
CA ILE A 157 2.18 -9.08 -7.93
C ILE A 157 3.38 -8.13 -8.12
N TYR A 158 3.14 -6.90 -8.55
CA TYR A 158 4.25 -5.99 -8.89
C TYR A 158 5.03 -5.53 -7.66
N LYS A 159 4.38 -5.45 -6.49
CA LYS A 159 5.06 -5.09 -5.25
C LYS A 159 5.96 -6.21 -4.74
N SER A 160 5.52 -7.45 -4.84
CA SER A 160 6.36 -8.61 -4.55
C SER A 160 7.59 -8.64 -5.46
N LEU A 161 7.43 -8.33 -6.74
CA LEU A 161 8.53 -8.25 -7.70
C LEU A 161 9.56 -7.16 -7.29
N LEU A 162 9.09 -5.99 -6.88
CA LEU A 162 9.97 -4.92 -6.37
C LEU A 162 10.70 -5.33 -5.09
N TRP A 163 10.00 -5.98 -4.14
CA TRP A 163 10.62 -6.49 -2.91
C TRP A 163 11.63 -7.60 -3.18
N MET A 164 11.37 -8.48 -4.14
CA MET A 164 12.33 -9.50 -4.58
C MET A 164 13.57 -8.87 -5.22
N SER A 165 13.40 -7.85 -6.06
CA SER A 165 14.52 -7.13 -6.67
C SER A 165 15.37 -6.42 -5.61
N ALA A 166 14.75 -5.67 -4.70
CA ALA A 166 15.44 -5.01 -3.58
C ALA A 166 16.09 -6.03 -2.64
N GLY A 167 15.42 -7.15 -2.38
CA GLY A 167 15.95 -8.25 -1.58
C GLY A 167 17.17 -8.91 -2.21
N ALA A 168 17.16 -9.12 -3.52
CA ALA A 168 18.31 -9.66 -4.26
C ALA A 168 19.53 -8.72 -4.18
N VAL A 169 19.29 -7.41 -4.29
CA VAL A 169 20.35 -6.40 -4.13
C VAL A 169 20.92 -6.46 -2.70
N LEU A 170 20.05 -6.43 -1.68
CA LEU A 170 20.49 -6.53 -0.30
C LEU A 170 21.27 -7.83 -0.03
N TYR A 171 20.82 -8.96 -0.55
CA TYR A 171 21.49 -10.25 -0.39
C TYR A 171 22.90 -10.29 -1.00
N ARG A 172 23.06 -9.69 -2.18
CA ARG A 172 24.29 -9.76 -2.97
C ARG A 172 25.31 -8.66 -2.58
N VAL A 173 24.81 -7.49 -2.20
CA VAL A 173 25.65 -6.29 -1.91
C VAL A 173 25.78 -6.05 -0.41
N GLY A 174 24.77 -6.43 0.39
CA GLY A 174 24.74 -6.22 1.84
C GLY A 174 24.33 -4.80 2.25
N MET A 175 23.87 -3.96 1.30
CA MET A 175 23.48 -2.57 1.53
C MET A 175 22.09 -2.27 1.00
N SER A 176 21.38 -1.35 1.66
CA SER A 176 20.01 -0.95 1.28
C SER A 176 19.86 0.56 1.02
N LYS A 177 20.84 1.39 1.39
CA LYS A 177 20.77 2.84 1.20
C LYS A 177 21.07 3.23 -0.24
N CYS A 178 20.17 3.99 -0.85
CA CYS A 178 20.28 4.46 -2.23
C CYS A 178 21.57 5.26 -2.48
N THR A 179 22.04 6.04 -1.51
CA THR A 179 23.29 6.81 -1.61
C THR A 179 24.56 5.95 -1.61
N GLU A 180 24.49 4.72 -1.15
CA GLU A 180 25.60 3.76 -1.07
C GLU A 180 25.58 2.77 -2.25
N LEU A 181 24.47 2.68 -2.98
CA LEU A 181 24.29 1.80 -4.14
C LEU A 181 24.69 2.49 -5.45
N GLY A 182 24.64 1.77 -6.55
CA GLY A 182 24.89 2.25 -7.90
C GLY A 182 25.80 1.32 -8.72
N GLY A 183 25.73 1.44 -10.04
CA GLY A 183 26.58 0.68 -10.97
C GLY A 183 26.21 -0.80 -11.11
N LEU A 184 25.10 -1.27 -10.53
CA LEU A 184 24.73 -2.69 -10.50
C LEU A 184 24.10 -3.20 -11.81
N TYR A 185 23.90 -2.34 -12.81
CA TYR A 185 23.21 -2.70 -14.05
C TYR A 185 23.89 -3.84 -14.85
N LYS A 186 25.24 -3.92 -14.77
CA LYS A 186 26.02 -4.98 -15.43
C LYS A 186 26.08 -6.27 -14.62
N SER A 187 26.16 -6.15 -13.30
CA SER A 187 26.37 -7.30 -12.41
C SER A 187 25.06 -7.99 -12.00
N MET A 188 23.91 -7.25 -12.05
CA MET A 188 22.60 -7.77 -11.66
C MET A 188 21.51 -7.44 -12.72
N PRO A 189 21.69 -7.85 -14.00
CA PRO A 189 20.78 -7.48 -15.08
C PRO A 189 19.35 -8.00 -14.88
N TRP A 190 19.18 -9.20 -14.37
CA TRP A 190 17.85 -9.77 -14.09
C TRP A 190 17.09 -9.00 -13.01
N SER A 191 17.78 -8.63 -11.92
CA SER A 191 17.18 -7.82 -10.84
C SER A 191 16.81 -6.43 -11.35
N LEU A 192 17.62 -5.83 -12.23
CA LEU A 192 17.33 -4.57 -12.90
C LEU A 192 16.06 -4.67 -13.74
N TRP A 193 16.00 -5.59 -14.70
CA TRP A 193 14.87 -5.69 -15.62
C TRP A 193 13.56 -6.02 -14.91
N LEU A 194 13.57 -7.03 -14.03
CA LEU A 194 12.39 -7.41 -13.28
C LEU A 194 11.95 -6.31 -12.31
N GLY A 195 12.90 -5.68 -11.61
CA GLY A 195 12.61 -4.53 -10.75
C GLY A 195 12.06 -3.34 -11.53
N THR A 196 12.57 -3.07 -12.73
CA THR A 196 12.06 -1.99 -13.59
C THR A 196 10.64 -2.29 -14.08
N ILE A 197 10.31 -3.53 -14.46
CA ILE A 197 8.93 -3.92 -14.81
C ILE A 197 7.99 -3.67 -13.63
N GLY A 198 8.36 -4.06 -12.41
CA GLY A 198 7.59 -3.78 -11.21
C GLY A 198 7.45 -2.27 -10.93
N ALA A 199 8.52 -1.50 -11.18
CA ALA A 199 8.56 -0.06 -11.03
C ALA A 199 7.64 0.67 -12.03
N LEU A 200 7.59 0.22 -13.28
CA LEU A 200 6.66 0.75 -14.28
C LEU A 200 5.20 0.41 -13.95
N ALA A 201 4.96 -0.81 -13.49
CA ALA A 201 3.61 -1.26 -13.12
C ALA A 201 3.05 -0.46 -11.93
N ILE A 202 3.82 -0.28 -10.84
CA ILE A 202 3.36 0.52 -9.70
C ILE A 202 3.17 2.00 -10.05
N SER A 203 3.95 2.51 -11.01
CA SER A 203 3.91 3.89 -11.49
C SER A 203 2.73 4.17 -12.42
N ALA A 204 1.90 3.16 -12.69
CA ALA A 204 0.76 3.27 -13.58
C ALA A 204 1.13 3.73 -15.00
N VAL A 205 2.23 3.21 -15.55
CA VAL A 205 2.58 3.46 -16.95
C VAL A 205 1.54 2.78 -17.85
N PRO A 206 1.08 3.41 -18.93
CA PRO A 206 0.15 2.82 -19.87
C PRO A 206 0.57 1.40 -20.28
N LEU A 207 -0.40 0.51 -20.49
CA LEU A 207 -0.23 -0.93 -20.78
C LEU A 207 0.23 -1.79 -19.58
N THR A 208 0.35 -1.23 -18.39
CA THR A 208 0.63 -2.01 -17.19
C THR A 208 -0.64 -2.24 -16.35
N SER A 209 -0.62 -3.26 -15.49
CA SER A 209 -1.75 -3.59 -14.62
C SER A 209 -2.09 -2.48 -13.62
N GLY A 210 -1.07 -1.75 -13.15
CA GLY A 210 -1.26 -0.61 -12.25
C GLY A 210 -1.97 0.57 -12.91
N PHE A 211 -1.81 0.77 -14.22
CA PHE A 211 -2.54 1.78 -14.97
C PHE A 211 -4.04 1.50 -14.93
N THR A 212 -4.46 0.31 -15.36
CA THR A 212 -5.88 -0.06 -15.41
C THR A 212 -6.57 0.07 -14.07
N SER A 213 -5.97 -0.49 -13.01
CA SER A 213 -6.59 -0.49 -11.69
C SER A 213 -6.68 0.90 -11.05
N LYS A 214 -5.65 1.75 -11.21
CA LYS A 214 -5.70 3.14 -10.72
C LYS A 214 -6.67 3.98 -11.51
N THR A 215 -6.72 3.82 -12.84
CA THR A 215 -7.66 4.55 -13.69
C THR A 215 -9.11 4.26 -13.29
N MET A 216 -9.46 3.02 -12.93
CA MET A 216 -10.80 2.70 -12.43
C MET A 216 -11.15 3.51 -11.18
N ILE A 217 -10.23 3.59 -10.21
CA ILE A 217 -10.43 4.35 -8.96
C ILE A 217 -10.57 5.85 -9.26
N LEU A 218 -9.66 6.40 -10.06
CA LEU A 218 -9.66 7.81 -10.42
C LEU A 218 -10.90 8.21 -11.24
N TYR A 219 -11.29 7.35 -12.18
CA TYR A 219 -12.52 7.55 -12.96
C TYR A 219 -13.76 7.56 -12.04
N GLY A 220 -13.89 6.61 -11.12
CA GLY A 220 -15.02 6.59 -10.20
C GLY A 220 -15.08 7.82 -9.28
N ALA A 221 -13.92 8.30 -8.78
CA ALA A 221 -13.87 9.54 -8.00
C ALA A 221 -14.23 10.78 -8.84
N ALA A 222 -13.85 10.82 -10.12
CA ALA A 222 -14.19 11.90 -11.04
C ALA A 222 -15.69 11.87 -11.42
N ASP A 223 -16.25 10.69 -11.65
CA ASP A 223 -17.67 10.50 -11.99
C ASP A 223 -18.58 10.98 -10.86
N GLU A 224 -18.21 10.72 -9.61
CA GLU A 224 -18.87 11.23 -8.40
C GLU A 224 -18.54 12.71 -8.11
N LYS A 225 -17.81 13.39 -9.00
CA LYS A 225 -17.44 14.82 -8.87
C LYS A 225 -16.64 15.14 -7.59
N LEU A 226 -15.93 14.18 -7.05
CA LEU A 226 -15.09 14.29 -5.86
C LEU A 226 -13.72 14.91 -6.23
N PHE A 227 -13.72 16.20 -6.61
CA PHE A 227 -12.54 16.88 -7.16
C PHE A 227 -11.32 16.84 -6.22
N ILE A 228 -11.51 17.10 -4.92
CA ILE A 228 -10.38 17.13 -3.96
C ILE A 228 -9.76 15.73 -3.78
N PRO A 229 -10.49 14.66 -3.48
CA PRO A 229 -9.96 13.31 -3.43
C PRO A 229 -9.30 12.88 -4.74
N TRP A 230 -9.93 13.16 -5.87
CA TRP A 230 -9.38 12.89 -7.20
C TRP A 230 -8.02 13.56 -7.40
N LEU A 231 -7.92 14.88 -7.11
CA LEU A 231 -6.68 15.64 -7.24
C LEU A 231 -5.56 15.10 -6.32
N ILE A 232 -5.91 14.76 -5.07
CA ILE A 232 -4.97 14.17 -4.12
C ILE A 232 -4.42 12.83 -4.65
N LEU A 233 -5.28 11.96 -5.18
CA LEU A 233 -4.85 10.68 -5.72
C LEU A 233 -3.98 10.86 -6.98
N GLU A 234 -4.29 11.83 -7.85
CA GLU A 234 -3.46 12.14 -9.03
C GLU A 234 -2.06 12.62 -8.62
N ILE A 235 -1.96 13.56 -7.68
CA ILE A 235 -0.68 14.04 -7.14
C ILE A 235 0.10 12.87 -6.52
N ALA A 236 -0.57 12.03 -5.74
CA ALA A 236 0.04 10.86 -5.13
C ALA A 236 0.52 9.87 -6.20
N SER A 237 -0.25 9.65 -7.27
CA SER A 237 0.13 8.77 -8.39
C SER A 237 1.36 9.29 -9.13
N ALA A 238 1.43 10.60 -9.43
CA ALA A 238 2.59 11.23 -10.03
C ALA A 238 3.85 11.06 -9.15
N GLY A 239 3.71 11.22 -7.83
CA GLY A 239 4.79 10.98 -6.88
C GLY A 239 5.28 9.54 -6.87
N VAL A 240 4.41 8.55 -7.16
CA VAL A 240 4.82 7.14 -7.28
C VAL A 240 5.79 6.95 -8.44
N PHE A 241 5.58 7.61 -9.56
CA PHE A 241 6.51 7.56 -10.69
C PHE A 241 7.89 8.08 -10.28
N LEU A 242 7.95 9.14 -9.47
CA LEU A 242 9.23 9.71 -9.01
C LEU A 242 10.00 8.74 -8.11
N HIS A 243 9.37 8.15 -7.09
CA HIS A 243 10.11 7.31 -6.12
C HIS A 243 10.29 5.86 -6.57
N ALA A 244 9.35 5.28 -7.26
CA ALA A 244 9.42 3.89 -7.71
C ALA A 244 9.86 3.77 -9.17
N GLY A 245 9.33 4.62 -10.06
CA GLY A 245 9.67 4.59 -11.48
C GLY A 245 11.06 5.10 -11.79
N ILE A 246 11.51 6.15 -11.10
CA ILE A 246 12.81 6.79 -11.35
C ILE A 246 13.81 6.52 -10.24
N LYS A 247 13.50 6.94 -8.99
CA LYS A 247 14.46 6.93 -7.88
C LYS A 247 14.98 5.52 -7.60
N PHE A 248 14.11 4.53 -7.51
CA PHE A 248 14.52 3.16 -7.20
C PHE A 248 15.44 2.56 -8.29
N PRO A 249 15.05 2.49 -9.59
CA PRO A 249 15.94 1.94 -10.62
C PRO A 249 17.23 2.74 -10.79
N TYR A 250 17.13 4.08 -10.76
CA TYR A 250 18.29 4.93 -10.99
C TYR A 250 19.34 4.77 -9.90
N PHE A 251 18.99 4.98 -8.63
CA PHE A 251 19.96 4.94 -7.54
C PHE A 251 20.49 3.52 -7.25
N VAL A 252 19.66 2.51 -7.43
CA VAL A 252 20.11 1.13 -7.18
C VAL A 252 21.00 0.61 -8.30
N PHE A 253 20.66 0.88 -9.56
CA PHE A 253 21.33 0.24 -10.69
C PHE A 253 22.19 1.17 -11.55
N PHE A 254 21.76 2.41 -11.82
CA PHE A 254 22.39 3.31 -12.79
C PHE A 254 23.24 4.42 -12.17
N ALA A 255 23.10 4.74 -10.90
CA ALA A 255 23.94 5.74 -10.24
C ALA A 255 25.42 5.38 -10.35
N LYS A 256 26.30 6.31 -9.98
CA LYS A 256 27.75 6.13 -10.02
C LYS A 256 28.17 4.83 -9.33
N ASP A 257 28.95 4.02 -10.01
CA ASP A 257 29.49 2.77 -9.48
C ASP A 257 30.28 3.02 -8.19
N ARG A 258 29.89 2.35 -7.13
CA ARG A 258 30.53 2.40 -5.79
C ARG A 258 31.53 1.27 -5.57
N GLY A 259 31.84 0.49 -6.61
CA GLY A 259 32.80 -0.60 -6.55
C GLY A 259 32.30 -1.86 -5.81
N HIS A 260 30.98 -2.04 -5.70
CA HIS A 260 30.42 -3.23 -5.09
C HIS A 260 30.70 -4.47 -5.92
N ARG A 261 31.38 -5.44 -5.31
CA ARG A 261 31.56 -6.77 -5.91
C ARG A 261 30.36 -7.63 -5.55
N VAL A 262 29.58 -7.99 -6.55
CA VAL A 262 28.46 -8.93 -6.38
C VAL A 262 29.02 -10.32 -6.15
N LYS A 263 28.75 -10.88 -4.99
CA LYS A 263 29.17 -12.23 -4.59
C LYS A 263 28.28 -13.32 -5.22
#